data_5d0499221d554b3f4d15783ef90794ba
#
_entry.id   5d0499221d554b3f4d15783ef90794ba
#
_cell.length_a   1.000
_cell.length_b   1.000
_cell.length_c   1.000
_cell.angle_alpha   90.00
_cell.angle_beta   90.00
_cell.angle_gamma   90.00
#
_symmetry.space_group_name_H-M   'P 1'
#
loop_
_entity.id
_entity.type
_entity.pdbx_description
1 polymer ?
#
loop_
_entity_poly.entity_id
_entity_poly.type
_entity_poly.pdbx_seq_one_letter_code
_entity_poly.pdbx_strand_id
1 'polypeptide(L)'
;MADPQYAISMYDTPALPPHFVSMSYANPNAPQGGHIKLGSVGGFDSLNPHILKGRSPWQLRFWNYESLMGRNWDEPFTLYGLLAESIETGPNRKWVEFTLRPEAKFADGSPVTVEDVLWSYQTLGTVGHWRYRGLWKKIETAEQTGPRSVRFTFNVDNPE
;
A
#
# COMPACT_ATOMS: atom_id res chain seq x y z
N MET A 1 15.44 -17.01 8.45
CA MET A 1 14.46 -15.90 8.33
C MET A 1 14.92 -15.06 7.17
N ALA A 2 14.03 -14.61 6.31
CA ALA A 2 14.40 -13.64 5.29
C ALA A 2 14.62 -12.30 6.00
N ASP A 3 15.62 -11.54 5.57
CA ASP A 3 15.88 -10.23 6.17
C ASP A 3 14.84 -9.21 5.66
N PRO A 4 14.39 -8.26 6.51
CA PRO A 4 13.53 -7.18 6.09
C PRO A 4 14.13 -6.37 4.96
N GLN A 5 13.34 -6.14 3.89
CA GLN A 5 13.75 -5.42 2.69
C GLN A 5 12.98 -4.10 2.58
N TYR A 6 13.60 -3.05 2.07
CA TYR A 6 12.95 -1.75 1.79
C TYR A 6 12.10 -1.75 0.52
N ALA A 7 12.29 -2.76 -0.32
CA ALA A 7 11.60 -2.94 -1.60
C ALA A 7 11.49 -4.42 -1.95
N ILE A 8 10.56 -4.75 -2.82
CA ILE A 8 10.41 -6.08 -3.41
C ILE A 8 10.28 -5.97 -4.93
N SER A 9 11.05 -6.77 -5.65
CA SER A 9 11.00 -6.86 -7.10
C SER A 9 10.66 -8.27 -7.55
N MET A 10 9.91 -8.38 -8.64
CA MET A 10 9.51 -9.67 -9.19
C MET A 10 10.67 -10.35 -9.99
N TYR A 11 11.51 -9.58 -10.65
CA TYR A 11 12.52 -10.11 -11.57
C TYR A 11 13.95 -9.69 -11.22
N ASP A 12 14.16 -8.44 -10.84
CA ASP A 12 15.49 -7.86 -10.69
C ASP A 12 15.73 -7.30 -9.29
N THR A 13 16.95 -6.83 -9.05
CA THR A 13 17.26 -6.04 -7.85
C THR A 13 16.65 -4.65 -7.99
N PRO A 14 16.02 -4.09 -6.94
CA PRO A 14 15.52 -2.72 -6.95
C PRO A 14 16.61 -1.72 -7.36
N ALA A 15 16.32 -0.84 -8.31
CA ALA A 15 17.30 0.12 -8.86
C ALA A 15 17.62 1.26 -7.89
N LEU A 16 16.66 1.68 -7.05
CA LEU A 16 16.91 2.72 -6.05
C LEU A 16 17.55 2.11 -4.80
N PRO A 17 18.51 2.81 -4.18
CA PRO A 17 19.16 2.34 -2.95
C PRO A 17 18.24 2.41 -1.73
N PRO A 18 18.54 1.73 -0.61
CA PRO A 18 17.70 1.73 0.60
C PRO A 18 17.36 3.11 1.17
N HIS A 19 18.22 4.10 0.93
CA HIS A 19 18.05 5.46 1.46
C HIS A 19 17.70 6.49 0.37
N PHE A 20 16.98 6.06 -0.68
CA PHE A 20 16.54 6.99 -1.70
C PHE A 20 15.59 8.05 -1.11
N VAL A 21 15.72 9.28 -1.58
CA VAL A 21 14.93 10.43 -1.09
C VAL A 21 13.67 10.63 -1.91
N SER A 22 13.76 10.33 -3.21
CA SER A 22 12.63 10.49 -4.14
C SER A 22 12.76 9.53 -5.31
N MET A 23 11.65 9.27 -5.98
CA MET A 23 11.66 8.59 -7.28
C MET A 23 12.42 9.42 -8.31
N SER A 24 13.01 8.78 -9.32
CA SER A 24 13.84 9.43 -10.36
C SER A 24 13.13 10.57 -11.10
N TYR A 25 11.82 10.45 -11.28
CA TYR A 25 10.96 11.43 -11.94
C TYR A 25 10.42 12.55 -11.03
N ALA A 26 10.74 12.53 -9.73
CA ALA A 26 10.31 13.52 -8.76
C ALA A 26 11.48 14.39 -8.27
N ASN A 27 11.29 15.71 -8.26
CA ASN A 27 12.28 16.64 -7.73
C ASN A 27 12.06 16.84 -6.22
N PRO A 28 12.92 16.33 -5.33
CA PRO A 28 12.75 16.46 -3.88
C PRO A 28 12.89 17.93 -3.40
N ASN A 29 13.48 18.80 -4.21
CA ASN A 29 13.65 20.22 -3.91
C ASN A 29 12.56 21.10 -4.56
N ALA A 30 11.52 20.50 -5.13
CA ALA A 30 10.43 21.27 -5.69
C ALA A 30 9.69 22.06 -4.60
N PRO A 31 9.29 23.32 -4.87
CA PRO A 31 8.47 24.09 -3.94
C PRO A 31 7.19 23.33 -3.59
N GLN A 32 6.90 23.25 -2.29
CA GLN A 32 5.64 22.65 -1.83
C GLN A 32 4.50 23.64 -1.95
N GLY A 33 3.33 23.17 -2.40
CA GLY A 33 2.12 23.98 -2.51
C GLY A 33 1.78 24.34 -3.96
N GLY A 34 0.91 25.34 -4.11
CA GLY A 34 0.34 25.74 -5.40
C GLY A 34 -1.09 25.22 -5.59
N HIS A 35 -1.64 25.47 -6.76
CA HIS A 35 -3.00 25.07 -7.11
C HIS A 35 -3.06 24.57 -8.55
N ILE A 36 -3.53 23.33 -8.72
CA ILE A 36 -3.77 22.74 -10.04
C ILE A 36 -5.26 22.46 -10.23
N LYS A 37 -5.81 22.80 -11.40
CA LYS A 37 -7.19 22.47 -11.80
C LYS A 37 -7.15 21.42 -12.89
N LEU A 38 -7.75 20.26 -12.62
CA LEU A 38 -7.85 19.18 -13.60
C LEU A 38 -9.31 19.00 -13.99
N GLY A 39 -9.55 18.88 -15.30
CA GLY A 39 -10.86 18.56 -15.85
C GLY A 39 -11.05 17.04 -15.93
N SER A 40 -12.25 16.57 -15.59
CA SER A 40 -12.66 15.20 -15.80
C SER A 40 -14.06 15.16 -16.37
N VAL A 41 -14.29 14.31 -17.38
CA VAL A 41 -15.61 14.14 -17.99
C VAL A 41 -16.49 13.26 -17.11
N GLY A 42 -17.71 13.70 -16.86
CA GLY A 42 -18.72 13.00 -16.07
C GLY A 42 -19.03 13.70 -14.75
N GLY A 43 -19.77 13.02 -13.88
CA GLY A 43 -20.15 13.46 -12.55
C GLY A 43 -19.72 12.46 -11.48
N PHE A 44 -19.96 12.81 -10.24
CA PHE A 44 -19.74 11.94 -9.09
C PHE A 44 -20.87 12.12 -8.07
N ASP A 45 -21.12 11.10 -7.30
CA ASP A 45 -22.12 11.05 -6.23
C ASP A 45 -21.47 10.84 -4.85
N SER A 46 -20.19 10.50 -4.83
CA SER A 46 -19.42 10.34 -3.58
C SER A 46 -17.96 10.68 -3.78
N LEU A 47 -17.33 11.18 -2.72
CA LEU A 47 -15.87 11.35 -2.64
C LEU A 47 -15.17 10.13 -2.02
N ASN A 48 -15.91 9.11 -1.57
CA ASN A 48 -15.33 7.86 -1.09
C ASN A 48 -15.02 6.93 -2.29
N PRO A 49 -13.75 6.66 -2.61
CA PRO A 49 -13.36 5.81 -3.75
C PRO A 49 -13.62 4.32 -3.54
N HIS A 50 -14.06 3.91 -2.35
CA HIS A 50 -14.35 2.52 -2.00
C HIS A 50 -15.85 2.18 -2.00
N ILE A 51 -16.72 3.08 -2.48
CA ILE A 51 -18.15 2.82 -2.59
C ILE A 51 -18.44 1.64 -3.51
N LEU A 52 -19.53 0.90 -3.20
CA LEU A 52 -19.99 -0.26 -3.99
C LEU A 52 -20.93 0.13 -5.11
N LYS A 53 -21.68 1.22 -4.94
CA LYS A 53 -22.65 1.75 -5.89
C LYS A 53 -22.41 3.24 -6.06
N GLY A 54 -22.67 3.74 -7.29
CA GLY A 54 -22.43 5.13 -7.63
C GLY A 54 -21.06 5.37 -8.29
N ARG A 55 -20.68 6.63 -8.39
CA ARG A 55 -19.44 7.09 -9.01
C ARG A 55 -18.61 7.91 -8.04
N SER A 56 -17.34 7.60 -7.96
CA SER A 56 -16.34 8.40 -7.26
C SER A 56 -15.25 8.81 -8.24
N PRO A 57 -14.68 10.01 -8.14
CA PRO A 57 -13.51 10.37 -8.93
C PRO A 57 -12.38 9.38 -8.70
N TRP A 58 -11.87 8.78 -9.78
CA TRP A 58 -10.85 7.71 -9.68
C TRP A 58 -9.54 8.23 -9.09
N GLN A 59 -9.26 9.53 -9.25
CA GLN A 59 -8.08 10.20 -8.74
C GLN A 59 -7.96 10.11 -7.21
N LEU A 60 -9.09 10.15 -6.49
CA LEU A 60 -9.12 10.11 -5.03
C LEU A 60 -8.47 8.87 -4.46
N ARG A 61 -8.57 7.75 -5.17
CA ARG A 61 -7.92 6.50 -4.75
C ARG A 61 -6.40 6.60 -4.67
N PHE A 62 -5.80 7.41 -5.53
CA PHE A 62 -4.35 7.51 -5.65
C PHE A 62 -3.76 8.71 -4.92
N TRP A 63 -4.56 9.75 -4.67
CA TRP A 63 -4.08 11.00 -4.08
C TRP A 63 -4.44 11.16 -2.62
N ASN A 64 -5.49 10.49 -2.15
CA ASN A 64 -5.99 10.63 -0.79
C ASN A 64 -5.76 9.38 0.07
N TYR A 65 -5.35 8.27 -0.53
CA TYR A 65 -5.15 7.02 0.18
C TYR A 65 -3.79 6.44 -0.17
N GLU A 66 -2.94 6.31 0.83
CA GLU A 66 -1.65 5.66 0.69
C GLU A 66 -1.76 4.15 0.89
N SER A 67 -0.82 3.42 0.31
CA SER A 67 -0.68 1.97 0.46
C SER A 67 0.53 1.63 1.32
N LEU A 68 0.61 0.40 1.80
CA LEU A 68 1.81 -0.07 2.51
C LEU A 68 3.06 0.06 1.62
N MET A 69 2.93 -0.25 0.34
CA MET A 69 4.00 -0.18 -0.66
C MET A 69 3.57 0.71 -1.83
N GLY A 70 4.52 1.47 -2.37
CA GLY A 70 4.35 2.32 -3.55
C GLY A 70 5.01 1.74 -4.80
N ARG A 71 4.42 1.98 -5.97
CA ARG A 71 4.99 1.57 -7.26
C ARG A 71 5.93 2.63 -7.80
N ASN A 72 7.07 2.21 -8.30
CA ASN A 72 7.92 3.05 -9.14
C ASN A 72 7.48 2.87 -10.60
N TRP A 73 7.21 4.00 -11.30
CA TRP A 73 6.78 3.97 -12.69
C TRP A 73 7.89 3.60 -13.67
N ASP A 74 9.15 3.83 -13.28
CA ASP A 74 10.34 3.43 -14.06
C ASP A 74 10.67 1.93 -13.88
N GLU A 75 10.09 1.30 -12.84
CA GLU A 75 10.28 -0.11 -12.50
C GLU A 75 8.92 -0.78 -12.24
N PRO A 76 8.15 -1.11 -13.28
CA PRO A 76 6.75 -1.51 -13.15
C PRO A 76 6.52 -2.78 -12.31
N PHE A 77 7.55 -3.61 -12.11
CA PHE A 77 7.50 -4.83 -11.32
C PHE A 77 8.19 -4.72 -9.95
N THR A 78 8.52 -3.51 -9.52
CA THR A 78 9.13 -3.23 -8.23
C THR A 78 8.21 -2.37 -7.37
N LEU A 79 8.09 -2.74 -6.09
CA LEU A 79 7.38 -1.98 -5.07
C LEU A 79 8.37 -1.54 -4.01
N TYR A 80 8.26 -0.29 -3.60
CA TYR A 80 9.05 0.33 -2.53
C TYR A 80 8.17 0.60 -1.31
N GLY A 81 8.76 0.58 -0.12
CA GLY A 81 8.03 0.92 1.10
C GLY A 81 7.46 2.35 1.02
N LEU A 82 6.16 2.50 1.36
CA LEU A 82 5.47 3.79 1.46
C LEU A 82 5.02 4.01 2.90
N LEU A 83 3.86 3.53 3.34
CA LEU A 83 3.50 3.49 4.76
C LEU A 83 4.34 2.45 5.53
N ALA A 84 4.75 1.37 4.87
CA ALA A 84 5.71 0.43 5.43
C ALA A 84 7.15 0.91 5.18
N GLU A 85 8.01 0.78 6.17
CA GLU A 85 9.46 0.97 6.03
C GLU A 85 10.14 -0.28 5.47
N SER A 86 9.58 -1.46 5.76
CA SER A 86 10.12 -2.73 5.28
C SER A 86 9.04 -3.76 4.99
N ILE A 87 9.41 -4.70 4.14
CA ILE A 87 8.67 -5.91 3.79
C ILE A 87 9.56 -7.12 4.01
N GLU A 88 9.01 -8.18 4.58
CA GLU A 88 9.66 -9.49 4.71
C GLU A 88 8.74 -10.56 4.14
N THR A 89 9.30 -11.53 3.42
CA THR A 89 8.53 -12.66 2.88
C THR A 89 9.04 -13.97 3.45
N GLY A 90 8.11 -14.84 3.82
CA GLY A 90 8.46 -16.16 4.33
C GLY A 90 8.99 -17.11 3.26
N PRO A 91 9.57 -18.26 3.70
CA PRO A 91 9.94 -19.33 2.78
C PRO A 91 8.76 -19.71 1.88
N ASN A 92 9.03 -19.91 0.59
CA ASN A 92 8.00 -20.25 -0.40
C ASN A 92 6.86 -19.23 -0.51
N ARG A 93 7.09 -17.98 -0.07
CA ARG A 93 6.10 -16.88 -0.12
C ARG A 93 4.78 -17.23 0.58
N LYS A 94 4.81 -18.02 1.63
CA LYS A 94 3.62 -18.43 2.42
C LYS A 94 3.08 -17.31 3.30
N TRP A 95 3.87 -16.31 3.60
CA TRP A 95 3.47 -15.13 4.36
C TRP A 95 4.27 -13.91 3.91
N VAL A 96 3.70 -12.75 4.17
CA VAL A 96 4.33 -11.45 4.03
C VAL A 96 4.14 -10.66 5.32
N GLU A 97 5.17 -9.98 5.75
CA GLU A 97 5.14 -9.08 6.90
C GLU A 97 5.55 -7.68 6.49
N PHE A 98 4.84 -6.70 6.99
CA PHE A 98 5.14 -5.28 6.78
C PHE A 98 5.42 -4.63 8.13
N THR A 99 6.48 -3.83 8.21
CA THR A 99 6.74 -2.97 9.37
C THR A 99 6.41 -1.53 9.00
N LEU A 100 5.49 -0.91 9.72
CA LEU A 100 5.06 0.47 9.46
C LEU A 100 6.17 1.47 9.83
N ARG A 101 6.26 2.56 9.06
CA ARG A 101 7.12 3.70 9.41
C ARG A 101 6.66 4.34 10.71
N PRO A 102 7.55 4.75 11.60
CA PRO A 102 7.17 5.46 12.82
C PRO A 102 6.54 6.83 12.53
N GLU A 103 6.85 7.42 11.36
CA GLU A 103 6.33 8.72 10.91
C GLU A 103 4.97 8.61 10.18
N ALA A 104 4.46 7.39 9.91
CA ALA A 104 3.20 7.19 9.21
C ALA A 104 2.04 7.82 9.98
N LYS A 105 1.33 8.78 9.35
CA LYS A 105 0.26 9.57 9.97
C LYS A 105 -0.90 9.79 9.02
N PHE A 106 -2.10 9.86 9.57
CA PHE A 106 -3.26 10.36 8.87
C PHE A 106 -3.19 11.88 8.66
N ALA A 107 -4.06 12.43 7.81
CA ALA A 107 -4.11 13.86 7.52
C ALA A 107 -4.40 14.75 8.75
N ASP A 108 -5.01 14.21 9.78
CA ASP A 108 -5.27 14.90 11.06
C ASP A 108 -4.09 14.84 12.04
N GLY A 109 -2.99 14.15 11.64
CA GLY A 109 -1.78 13.98 12.42
C GLY A 109 -1.78 12.78 13.37
N SER A 110 -2.87 12.02 13.48
CA SER A 110 -2.90 10.77 14.24
C SER A 110 -2.01 9.71 13.59
N PRO A 111 -1.33 8.85 14.38
CA PRO A 111 -0.46 7.81 13.83
C PRO A 111 -1.26 6.73 13.12
N VAL A 112 -0.71 6.19 12.03
CA VAL A 112 -1.23 4.98 11.39
C VAL A 112 -0.76 3.77 12.19
N THR A 113 -1.68 2.93 12.62
CA THR A 113 -1.41 1.77 13.47
C THR A 113 -1.56 0.45 12.72
N VAL A 114 -1.06 -0.65 13.31
CA VAL A 114 -1.30 -2.00 12.80
C VAL A 114 -2.80 -2.35 12.81
N GLU A 115 -3.53 -1.86 13.81
CA GLU A 115 -4.98 -2.03 13.90
C GLU A 115 -5.71 -1.41 12.70
N ASP A 116 -5.29 -0.20 12.27
CA ASP A 116 -5.86 0.45 11.08
C ASP A 116 -5.63 -0.37 9.81
N VAL A 117 -4.46 -0.97 9.67
CA VAL A 117 -4.13 -1.86 8.56
C VAL A 117 -5.02 -3.10 8.58
N LEU A 118 -5.09 -3.79 9.71
CA LEU A 118 -5.92 -5.00 9.87
C LEU A 118 -7.40 -4.69 9.61
N TRP A 119 -7.91 -3.62 10.21
CA TRP A 119 -9.30 -3.17 10.02
C TRP A 119 -9.60 -2.85 8.54
N SER A 120 -8.69 -2.15 7.87
CA SER A 120 -8.85 -1.77 6.46
C SER A 120 -8.90 -3.00 5.55
N TYR A 121 -7.98 -3.94 5.72
CA TYR A 121 -7.95 -5.18 4.95
C TYR A 121 -9.18 -6.06 5.22
N GLN A 122 -9.57 -6.23 6.48
CA GLN A 122 -10.75 -7.00 6.87
C GLN A 122 -12.02 -6.37 6.30
N THR A 123 -12.19 -5.05 6.45
CA THR A 123 -13.38 -4.33 5.96
C THR A 123 -13.49 -4.43 4.44
N LEU A 124 -12.43 -4.13 3.70
CA LEU A 124 -12.43 -4.27 2.25
C LEU A 124 -12.61 -5.72 1.79
N GLY A 125 -12.06 -6.66 2.54
CA GLY A 125 -12.12 -8.09 2.26
C GLY A 125 -13.48 -8.73 2.53
N THR A 126 -14.25 -8.20 3.46
CA THR A 126 -15.56 -8.76 3.85
C THR A 126 -16.72 -8.04 3.18
N VAL A 127 -16.77 -6.71 3.29
CA VAL A 127 -17.89 -5.90 2.79
C VAL A 127 -17.52 -5.01 1.59
N GLY A 128 -16.25 -4.96 1.20
CA GLY A 128 -15.78 -4.16 0.08
C GLY A 128 -16.14 -4.75 -1.30
N HIS A 129 -15.63 -4.11 -2.34
CA HIS A 129 -15.83 -4.55 -3.73
C HIS A 129 -15.28 -5.97 -3.95
N TRP A 130 -15.90 -6.74 -4.85
CA TRP A 130 -15.56 -8.15 -5.12
C TRP A 130 -14.06 -8.38 -5.38
N ARG A 131 -13.36 -7.40 -5.96
CA ARG A 131 -11.91 -7.41 -6.19
C ARG A 131 -11.12 -7.64 -4.88
N TYR A 132 -11.46 -6.91 -3.81
CA TYR A 132 -10.81 -7.04 -2.52
C TYR A 132 -11.20 -8.34 -1.83
N ARG A 133 -12.48 -8.72 -1.92
CA ARG A 133 -12.97 -9.98 -1.35
C ARG A 133 -12.30 -11.20 -1.97
N GLY A 134 -11.97 -11.16 -3.28
CA GLY A 134 -11.24 -12.22 -3.95
C GLY A 134 -9.81 -12.40 -3.41
N LEU A 135 -9.13 -11.30 -3.12
CA LEU A 135 -7.79 -11.32 -2.52
C LEU A 135 -7.83 -11.75 -1.05
N TRP A 136 -8.80 -11.24 -0.29
CA TRP A 136 -8.96 -11.59 1.13
C TRP A 136 -9.17 -13.09 1.37
N LYS A 137 -9.87 -13.77 0.48
CA LYS A 137 -10.08 -15.23 0.54
C LYS A 137 -8.77 -16.04 0.45
N LYS A 138 -7.68 -15.46 -0.03
CA LYS A 138 -6.37 -16.10 -0.09
C LYS A 138 -5.57 -15.93 1.20
N ILE A 139 -6.06 -15.14 2.14
CA ILE A 139 -5.43 -14.91 3.43
C ILE A 139 -6.02 -15.88 4.44
N GLU A 140 -5.15 -16.66 5.09
CA GLU A 140 -5.48 -17.57 6.18
C GLU A 140 -5.55 -16.82 7.50
N THR A 141 -4.48 -16.05 7.81
CA THR A 141 -4.41 -15.22 9.01
C THR A 141 -3.86 -13.84 8.68
N ALA A 142 -4.34 -12.84 9.41
CA ALA A 142 -3.80 -11.49 9.40
C ALA A 142 -3.65 -11.07 10.87
N GLU A 143 -2.43 -10.83 11.31
CA GLU A 143 -2.13 -10.64 12.73
C GLU A 143 -1.04 -9.60 12.97
N GLN A 144 -1.09 -8.97 14.12
CA GLN A 144 -0.01 -8.14 14.62
C GLN A 144 1.11 -9.03 15.18
N THR A 145 2.33 -8.84 14.69
CA THR A 145 3.53 -9.58 15.11
C THR A 145 4.48 -8.73 15.94
N GLY A 146 4.31 -7.43 15.91
CA GLY A 146 5.10 -6.46 16.66
C GLY A 146 4.38 -5.13 16.84
N PRO A 147 4.97 -4.17 17.54
CA PRO A 147 4.34 -2.87 17.79
C PRO A 147 3.95 -2.11 16.50
N ARG A 148 4.69 -2.32 15.41
CA ARG A 148 4.48 -1.72 14.10
C ARG A 148 4.43 -2.75 12.97
N SER A 149 4.39 -4.04 13.28
CA SER A 149 4.50 -5.13 12.30
C SER A 149 3.19 -5.89 12.17
N VAL A 150 2.77 -6.12 10.92
CA VAL A 150 1.58 -6.88 10.54
C VAL A 150 1.97 -7.97 9.56
N ARG A 151 1.52 -9.21 9.84
CA ARG A 151 1.76 -10.37 8.99
C ARG A 151 0.47 -10.88 8.38
N PHE A 152 0.54 -11.23 7.09
CA PHE A 152 -0.51 -11.91 6.35
C PHE A 152 0.01 -13.27 5.92
N THR A 153 -0.63 -14.34 6.38
CA THR A 153 -0.33 -15.72 5.98
C THR A 153 -1.32 -16.15 4.91
N PHE A 154 -0.86 -16.83 3.89
CA PHE A 154 -1.67 -17.24 2.74
C PHE A 154 -2.08 -18.70 2.85
N ASN A 155 -3.34 -19.01 2.52
CA ASN A 155 -3.91 -20.36 2.45
C ASN A 155 -3.70 -21.04 1.08
N VAL A 156 -3.04 -20.35 0.16
CA VAL A 156 -2.76 -20.83 -1.20
C VAL A 156 -1.25 -20.75 -1.47
N ASP A 157 -0.78 -21.62 -2.34
CA ASP A 157 0.55 -21.46 -2.90
C ASP A 157 0.51 -20.33 -3.93
N ASN A 158 1.24 -19.26 -3.61
CA ASN A 158 1.30 -18.07 -4.47
C ASN A 158 2.73 -17.94 -5.02
N PRO A 159 3.01 -18.47 -6.21
CA PRO A 159 4.35 -18.42 -6.80
C PRO A 159 4.79 -17.02 -7.27
N GLU A 160 3.84 -16.08 -7.35
CA GLU A 160 4.05 -14.69 -7.81
C GLU A 160 4.13 -13.70 -6.65
#